data_6682dfbd7f439e92d82aac3af3ad9d2e
#
_entry.id   6682dfbd7f439e92d82aac3af3ad9d2e
#
_cell.length_a   1.000
_cell.length_b   1.000
_cell.length_c   1.000
_cell.angle_alpha   90.00
_cell.angle_beta   90.00
_cell.angle_gamma   90.00
#
_symmetry.space_group_name_H-M   'P 1'
#
loop_
_entity.id
_entity.type
_entity.pdbx_description
1 polymer ?
#
loop_
_entity_poly.entity_id
_entity_poly.type
_entity_poly.pdbx_seq_one_letter_code
_entity_poly.pdbx_strand_id
1 'polypeptide(L)'
;LEPRPLLKALREENGCVLLIDEIDKADHEFESLLLEILSDYQISIPEIGTVKATTEPPIVFLTSNNTREISDALKRRCLHLYIPFPDTDLESRIIEARVPEIPPELKRQLVQFIQELRQLDLKKLPAISETIDWARTLVLLHAESLEPKMVKDTLNVILKFQEDIENVSGEVNALTAKIAK
;
A
#
# COMPACT_ATOMS: atom_id res chain seq x y z
N LEU A 1 -11.33 8.90 -31.50
CA LEU A 1 -11.24 8.62 -30.05
C LEU A 1 -9.95 7.85 -29.78
N GLU A 2 -9.08 8.41 -28.98
CA GLU A 2 -7.87 7.70 -28.57
C GLU A 2 -8.24 6.61 -27.56
N PRO A 3 -7.88 5.33 -27.79
CA PRO A 3 -8.27 4.26 -26.90
C PRO A 3 -7.58 4.39 -25.53
N ARG A 4 -8.37 4.36 -24.47
CA ARG A 4 -7.89 4.32 -23.09
C ARG A 4 -7.27 2.95 -22.74
N PRO A 5 -6.50 2.82 -21.65
CA PRO A 5 -5.76 1.59 -21.32
C PRO A 5 -6.56 0.28 -21.41
N LEU A 6 -7.80 0.26 -20.90
CA LEU A 6 -8.68 -0.92 -20.97
C LEU A 6 -8.93 -1.36 -22.42
N LEU A 7 -9.28 -0.42 -23.29
CA LEU A 7 -9.55 -0.72 -24.70
C LEU A 7 -8.27 -1.10 -25.46
N LYS A 8 -7.12 -0.51 -25.08
CA LYS A 8 -5.82 -0.90 -25.63
C LYS A 8 -5.49 -2.35 -25.26
N ALA A 9 -5.70 -2.73 -23.99
CA ALA A 9 -5.43 -4.07 -23.51
C ALA A 9 -6.27 -5.15 -24.24
N LEU A 10 -7.55 -4.87 -24.52
CA LEU A 10 -8.41 -5.80 -25.28
C LEU A 10 -8.03 -5.91 -26.76
N ARG A 11 -7.37 -4.89 -27.32
CA ARG A 11 -6.94 -4.86 -28.73
C ARG A 11 -5.52 -5.36 -28.96
N GLU A 12 -4.79 -5.68 -27.88
CA GLU A 12 -3.42 -6.16 -28.00
C GLU A 12 -3.39 -7.60 -28.50
N GLU A 13 -2.83 -7.81 -29.68
CA GLU A 13 -2.87 -9.10 -30.37
C GLU A 13 -1.99 -10.17 -29.72
N ASN A 14 -0.92 -9.76 -29.06
CA ASN A 14 0.04 -10.65 -28.42
C ASN A 14 -0.22 -10.86 -26.93
N GLY A 15 -1.40 -10.46 -26.44
CA GLY A 15 -1.69 -10.40 -25.02
C GLY A 15 -0.93 -9.30 -24.30
N CYS A 16 -1.38 -8.94 -23.12
CA CYS A 16 -0.71 -7.94 -22.28
C CYS A 16 -1.02 -8.17 -20.80
N VAL A 17 -0.29 -7.45 -19.94
CA VAL A 17 -0.60 -7.36 -18.51
C VAL A 17 -1.29 -6.02 -18.26
N LEU A 18 -2.49 -6.06 -17.70
CA LEU A 18 -3.26 -4.89 -17.31
C LEU A 18 -3.27 -4.78 -15.79
N LEU A 19 -2.69 -3.70 -15.27
CA LEU A 19 -2.77 -3.35 -13.85
C LEU A 19 -3.85 -2.29 -13.66
N ILE A 20 -4.78 -2.55 -12.74
CA ILE A 20 -5.78 -1.60 -12.26
C ILE A 20 -5.55 -1.40 -10.76
N ASP A 21 -5.02 -0.24 -10.44
CA ASP A 21 -4.61 0.08 -9.08
C ASP A 21 -5.75 0.72 -8.28
N GLU A 22 -5.82 0.45 -6.98
CA GLU A 22 -6.78 1.03 -6.05
C GLU A 22 -8.26 0.86 -6.47
N ILE A 23 -8.66 -0.36 -6.85
CA ILE A 23 -10.04 -0.64 -7.29
C ILE A 23 -11.10 -0.31 -6.23
N ASP A 24 -10.75 -0.30 -4.97
CA ASP A 24 -11.60 0.10 -3.85
C ASP A 24 -12.00 1.59 -3.87
N LYS A 25 -11.39 2.40 -4.74
CA LYS A 25 -11.78 3.80 -4.99
C LYS A 25 -12.63 4.00 -6.23
N ALA A 26 -12.82 2.95 -7.03
CA ALA A 26 -13.65 3.00 -8.22
C ALA A 26 -15.15 3.07 -7.87
N ASP A 27 -15.94 3.66 -8.76
CA ASP A 27 -17.40 3.65 -8.64
C ASP A 27 -18.02 2.32 -9.09
N HIS A 28 -19.31 2.17 -8.85
CA HIS A 28 -20.05 0.96 -9.24
C HIS A 28 -20.16 0.77 -10.76
N GLU A 29 -20.15 1.84 -11.54
CA GLU A 29 -20.21 1.77 -13.00
C GLU A 29 -18.92 1.16 -13.55
N PHE A 30 -17.78 1.58 -13.01
CA PHE A 30 -16.48 1.02 -13.36
C PHE A 30 -16.35 -0.45 -12.92
N GLU A 31 -16.85 -0.82 -11.72
CA GLU A 31 -16.89 -2.23 -11.30
C GLU A 31 -17.74 -3.08 -12.28
N SER A 32 -18.88 -2.56 -12.70
CA SER A 32 -19.74 -3.27 -13.67
C SER A 32 -19.04 -3.49 -15.01
N LEU A 33 -18.30 -2.49 -15.48
CA LEU A 33 -17.47 -2.59 -16.68
C LEU A 33 -16.38 -3.66 -16.53
N LEU A 34 -15.73 -3.72 -15.37
CA LEU A 34 -14.73 -4.74 -15.06
C LEU A 34 -15.31 -6.15 -15.03
N LEU A 35 -16.55 -6.32 -14.56
CA LEU A 35 -17.22 -7.62 -14.59
C LEU A 35 -17.38 -8.15 -16.01
N GLU A 36 -17.70 -7.29 -16.98
CA GLU A 36 -17.80 -7.66 -18.39
C GLU A 36 -16.41 -8.06 -18.93
N ILE A 37 -15.38 -7.29 -18.63
CA ILE A 37 -14.01 -7.57 -19.08
C ILE A 37 -13.47 -8.88 -18.48
N LEU A 38 -13.68 -9.11 -17.18
CA LEU A 38 -13.16 -10.30 -16.51
C LEU A 38 -13.94 -11.58 -16.80
N SER A 39 -15.20 -11.47 -17.27
CA SER A 39 -16.02 -12.64 -17.63
C SER A 39 -15.88 -13.04 -19.09
N ASP A 40 -15.99 -12.07 -19.98
CA ASP A 40 -16.16 -12.30 -21.40
C ASP A 40 -15.03 -11.69 -22.25
N TYR A 41 -14.05 -11.05 -21.58
CA TYR A 41 -12.93 -10.34 -22.23
C TYR A 41 -13.41 -9.36 -23.32
N GLN A 42 -14.47 -8.63 -22.99
CA GLN A 42 -15.09 -7.65 -23.88
C GLN A 42 -15.49 -6.38 -23.14
N ILE A 43 -15.79 -5.35 -23.91
CA ILE A 43 -16.35 -4.08 -23.43
C ILE A 43 -17.43 -3.60 -24.38
N SER A 44 -18.59 -3.24 -23.85
CA SER A 44 -19.68 -2.68 -24.63
C SER A 44 -19.65 -1.15 -24.55
N ILE A 45 -19.46 -0.51 -25.71
CA ILE A 45 -19.41 0.95 -25.85
C ILE A 45 -20.63 1.38 -26.67
N PRO A 46 -21.53 2.23 -26.14
CA PRO A 46 -22.80 2.57 -26.79
C PRO A 46 -22.69 3.02 -28.26
N GLU A 47 -21.66 3.81 -28.60
CA GLU A 47 -21.49 4.39 -29.93
C GLU A 47 -20.68 3.50 -30.90
N ILE A 48 -19.94 2.51 -30.36
CA ILE A 48 -18.97 1.71 -31.13
C ILE A 48 -19.43 0.25 -31.22
N GLY A 49 -20.25 -0.19 -30.27
CA GLY A 49 -20.62 -1.59 -30.10
C GLY A 49 -19.69 -2.35 -29.19
N THR A 50 -19.75 -3.67 -29.22
CA THR A 50 -18.95 -4.54 -28.37
C THR A 50 -17.58 -4.80 -28.98
N VAL A 51 -16.53 -4.48 -28.22
CA VAL A 51 -15.14 -4.79 -28.54
C VAL A 51 -14.70 -5.98 -27.70
N LYS A 52 -14.28 -7.06 -28.33
CA LYS A 52 -13.75 -8.27 -27.69
C LYS A 52 -12.25 -8.34 -27.82
N ALA A 53 -11.61 -9.07 -26.90
CA ALA A 53 -10.21 -9.44 -27.06
C ALA A 53 -10.01 -10.22 -28.36
N THR A 54 -8.95 -9.89 -29.10
CA THR A 54 -8.75 -10.38 -30.47
C THR A 54 -8.26 -11.83 -30.49
N THR A 55 -7.20 -12.15 -29.75
CA THR A 55 -6.56 -13.47 -29.79
C THR A 55 -6.31 -14.00 -28.39
N GLU A 56 -5.53 -13.29 -27.60
CA GLU A 56 -5.21 -13.64 -26.21
C GLU A 56 -5.75 -12.59 -25.25
N PRO A 57 -6.55 -12.99 -24.25
CA PRO A 57 -7.07 -12.05 -23.28
C PRO A 57 -5.94 -11.49 -22.41
N PRO A 58 -6.06 -10.23 -21.92
CA PRO A 58 -5.10 -9.65 -21.02
C PRO A 58 -5.07 -10.39 -19.68
N ILE A 59 -3.89 -10.52 -19.08
CA ILE A 59 -3.75 -10.90 -17.69
C ILE A 59 -4.02 -9.65 -16.84
N VAL A 60 -5.04 -9.71 -15.98
CA VAL A 60 -5.48 -8.54 -15.20
C VAL A 60 -5.05 -8.67 -13.75
N PHE A 61 -4.38 -7.64 -13.24
CA PHE A 61 -4.09 -7.47 -11.82
C PHE A 61 -4.93 -6.32 -11.27
N LEU A 62 -5.63 -6.58 -10.17
CA LEU A 62 -6.36 -5.56 -9.42
C LEU A 62 -5.68 -5.40 -8.07
N THR A 63 -5.42 -4.16 -7.64
CA THR A 63 -4.95 -3.89 -6.28
C THR A 63 -6.03 -3.18 -5.47
N SER A 64 -6.01 -3.38 -4.16
CA SER A 64 -6.93 -2.74 -3.23
C SER A 64 -6.26 -2.52 -1.89
N ASN A 65 -6.46 -1.34 -1.31
CA ASN A 65 -6.08 -1.01 0.06
C ASN A 65 -7.18 -1.34 1.07
N ASN A 66 -8.25 -1.99 0.61
CA ASN A 66 -9.40 -2.40 1.42
C ASN A 66 -10.11 -1.23 2.15
N THR A 67 -10.07 -0.03 1.56
CA THR A 67 -10.77 1.15 2.11
C THR A 67 -12.28 1.07 1.94
N ARG A 68 -12.75 0.29 0.96
CA ARG A 68 -14.13 -0.08 0.70
C ARG A 68 -14.20 -1.56 0.34
N GLU A 69 -15.28 -2.20 0.72
CA GLU A 69 -15.53 -3.58 0.31
C GLU A 69 -15.78 -3.67 -1.20
N ILE A 70 -15.02 -4.54 -1.85
CA ILE A 70 -15.18 -4.88 -3.28
C ILE A 70 -16.38 -5.82 -3.41
N SER A 71 -17.16 -5.68 -4.47
CA SER A 71 -18.34 -6.52 -4.69
C SER A 71 -18.00 -8.01 -4.75
N ASP A 72 -18.88 -8.85 -4.23
CA ASP A 72 -18.73 -10.30 -4.29
C ASP A 72 -18.65 -10.81 -5.73
N ALA A 73 -19.32 -10.14 -6.65
CA ALA A 73 -19.28 -10.48 -8.06
C ALA A 73 -17.86 -10.33 -8.63
N LEU A 74 -17.12 -9.30 -8.24
CA LEU A 74 -15.74 -9.08 -8.65
C LEU A 74 -14.79 -10.07 -7.95
N LYS A 75 -14.96 -10.26 -6.63
CA LYS A 75 -14.16 -11.22 -5.85
C LYS A 75 -14.21 -12.64 -6.43
N ARG A 76 -15.39 -13.10 -6.87
CA ARG A 76 -15.56 -14.46 -7.45
C ARG A 76 -14.84 -14.68 -8.78
N ARG A 77 -14.45 -13.60 -9.48
CA ARG A 77 -13.74 -13.65 -10.76
C ARG A 77 -12.23 -13.50 -10.62
N CYS A 78 -11.74 -13.26 -9.41
CA CYS A 78 -10.34 -13.03 -9.13
C CYS A 78 -9.78 -14.11 -8.21
N LEU A 79 -8.51 -14.43 -8.41
CA LEU A 79 -7.71 -15.08 -7.37
C LEU A 79 -7.32 -14.01 -6.35
N HIS A 80 -7.57 -14.29 -5.08
CA HIS A 80 -7.32 -13.32 -4.02
C HIS A 80 -5.99 -13.61 -3.34
N LEU A 81 -5.10 -12.61 -3.34
CA LEU A 81 -3.83 -12.62 -2.63
C LEU A 81 -3.85 -11.52 -1.57
N TYR A 82 -3.81 -11.90 -0.30
CA TYR A 82 -3.61 -10.96 0.78
C TYR A 82 -2.12 -10.73 1.02
N ILE A 83 -1.71 -9.46 1.05
CA ILE A 83 -0.33 -9.05 1.34
C ILE A 83 -0.34 -8.39 2.73
N PRO A 84 0.14 -9.09 3.79
CA PRO A 84 0.21 -8.53 5.13
C PRO A 84 1.30 -7.47 5.24
N PHE A 85 1.30 -6.71 6.34
CA PHE A 85 2.48 -5.95 6.71
C PHE A 85 3.68 -6.90 6.85
N PRO A 86 4.90 -6.45 6.48
CA PRO A 86 6.09 -7.28 6.63
C PRO A 86 6.37 -7.54 8.11
N ASP A 87 6.96 -8.69 8.38
CA ASP A 87 7.55 -8.98 9.67
C ASP A 87 8.82 -8.13 9.91
N THR A 88 9.36 -8.22 11.12
CA THR A 88 10.54 -7.46 11.54
C THR A 88 11.75 -7.67 10.62
N ASP A 89 11.99 -8.91 10.20
CA ASP A 89 13.16 -9.24 9.37
C ASP A 89 13.02 -8.68 7.96
N LEU A 90 11.86 -8.86 7.35
CA LEU A 90 11.59 -8.32 6.02
C LEU A 90 11.58 -6.78 6.04
N GLU A 91 10.96 -6.16 7.05
CA GLU A 91 10.94 -4.70 7.18
C GLU A 91 12.35 -4.13 7.37
N SER A 92 13.20 -4.78 8.19
CA SER A 92 14.61 -4.41 8.37
C SER A 92 15.38 -4.45 7.04
N ARG A 93 15.18 -5.49 6.24
CA ARG A 93 15.81 -5.62 4.90
C ARG A 93 15.30 -4.56 3.92
N ILE A 94 14.02 -4.22 3.97
CA ILE A 94 13.44 -3.16 3.14
C ILE A 94 14.06 -1.81 3.50
N ILE A 95 14.16 -1.49 4.80
CA ILE A 95 14.76 -0.23 5.26
C ILE A 95 16.23 -0.16 4.86
N GLU A 96 17.00 -1.23 5.04
CA GLU A 96 18.41 -1.28 4.61
C GLU A 96 18.58 -1.04 3.11
N ALA A 97 17.71 -1.65 2.29
CA ALA A 97 17.76 -1.48 0.84
C ALA A 97 17.36 -0.07 0.37
N ARG A 98 16.47 0.62 1.12
CA ARG A 98 15.90 1.92 0.75
C ARG A 98 16.58 3.12 1.40
N VAL A 99 17.28 2.89 2.52
CA VAL A 99 18.01 3.88 3.33
C VAL A 99 19.34 3.25 3.76
N PRO A 100 20.26 2.98 2.83
CA PRO A 100 21.50 2.23 3.14
C PRO A 100 22.42 2.96 4.12
N GLU A 101 22.28 4.26 4.28
CA GLU A 101 23.05 5.10 5.20
C GLU A 101 22.53 5.08 6.65
N ILE A 102 21.43 4.37 6.95
CA ILE A 102 20.87 4.33 8.31
C ILE A 102 21.81 3.59 9.28
N PRO A 103 22.13 4.16 10.45
CA PRO A 103 22.91 3.46 11.47
C PRO A 103 22.22 2.15 11.88
N PRO A 104 22.98 1.04 12.08
CA PRO A 104 22.39 -0.27 12.39
C PRO A 104 21.50 -0.27 13.64
N GLU A 105 21.91 0.44 14.69
CA GLU A 105 21.13 0.54 15.92
C GLU A 105 19.84 1.33 15.73
N LEU A 106 19.91 2.46 15.02
CA LEU A 106 18.74 3.24 14.68
C LEU A 106 17.75 2.41 13.85
N LYS A 107 18.24 1.66 12.84
CA LYS A 107 17.42 0.75 12.03
C LYS A 107 16.68 -0.27 12.91
N ARG A 108 17.39 -0.94 13.81
CA ARG A 108 16.82 -1.92 14.73
C ARG A 108 15.68 -1.31 15.56
N GLN A 109 15.97 -0.18 16.21
CA GLN A 109 15.02 0.51 17.07
C GLN A 109 13.80 1.03 16.28
N LEU A 110 14.02 1.60 15.09
CA LEU A 110 12.96 2.11 14.21
C LEU A 110 12.00 0.98 13.82
N VAL A 111 12.52 -0.14 13.34
CA VAL A 111 11.68 -1.28 12.92
C VAL A 111 10.89 -1.82 14.11
N GLN A 112 11.54 -2.02 15.28
CA GLN A 112 10.84 -2.47 16.47
C GLN A 112 9.75 -1.48 16.91
N PHE A 113 10.02 -0.18 16.86
CA PHE A 113 9.04 0.85 17.19
C PHE A 113 7.82 0.80 16.28
N ILE A 114 8.01 0.66 14.98
CA ILE A 114 6.92 0.54 14.01
C ILE A 114 6.10 -0.74 14.24
N GLN A 115 6.75 -1.85 14.54
CA GLN A 115 6.05 -3.10 14.86
C GLN A 115 5.19 -2.96 16.12
N GLU A 116 5.68 -2.29 17.16
CA GLU A 116 4.90 -1.98 18.37
C GLU A 116 3.74 -1.01 18.08
N LEU A 117 3.95 0.02 17.26
CA LEU A 117 2.88 0.94 16.84
C LEU A 117 1.74 0.21 16.14
N ARG A 118 2.05 -0.78 15.31
CA ARG A 118 1.03 -1.55 14.58
C ARG A 118 0.21 -2.47 15.50
N GLN A 119 0.59 -2.65 16.76
CA GLN A 119 -0.21 -3.37 17.74
C GLN A 119 -1.19 -2.46 18.50
N LEU A 120 -1.06 -1.14 18.33
CA LEU A 120 -1.95 -0.19 18.98
C LEU A 120 -3.24 -0.01 18.16
N ASP A 121 -4.31 0.41 18.84
CA ASP A 121 -5.56 0.78 18.18
C ASP A 121 -5.44 2.18 17.57
N LEU A 122 -4.98 2.24 16.33
CA LEU A 122 -4.79 3.46 15.56
C LEU A 122 -5.81 3.55 14.43
N LYS A 123 -6.27 4.75 14.10
CA LYS A 123 -7.13 5.00 12.94
C LYS A 123 -6.49 4.55 11.63
N LYS A 124 -5.18 4.73 11.53
CA LYS A 124 -4.39 4.27 10.39
C LYS A 124 -3.03 3.78 10.84
N LEU A 125 -2.78 2.50 10.60
CA LEU A 125 -1.47 1.91 10.85
C LEU A 125 -0.43 2.46 9.84
N PRO A 126 0.82 2.74 10.29
CA PRO A 126 1.88 3.21 9.40
C PRO A 126 2.24 2.13 8.37
N ALA A 127 2.22 2.51 7.09
CA ALA A 127 2.63 1.65 5.99
C ALA A 127 4.16 1.69 5.81
N ILE A 128 4.68 0.83 4.94
CA ILE A 128 6.12 0.77 4.65
C ILE A 128 6.66 2.08 4.09
N SER A 129 5.86 2.81 3.30
CA SER A 129 6.24 4.12 2.77
C SER A 129 6.51 5.12 3.88
N GLU A 130 5.62 5.21 4.87
CA GLU A 130 5.79 6.08 6.02
C GLU A 130 7.00 5.66 6.87
N THR A 131 7.25 4.36 7.02
CA THR A 131 8.45 3.85 7.71
C THR A 131 9.73 4.28 7.00
N ILE A 132 9.80 4.16 5.67
CA ILE A 132 10.94 4.59 4.86
C ILE A 132 11.16 6.10 4.97
N ASP A 133 10.10 6.89 4.86
CA ASP A 133 10.18 8.35 4.95
C ASP A 133 10.62 8.81 6.34
N TRP A 134 10.19 8.11 7.38
CA TRP A 134 10.65 8.39 8.74
C TRP A 134 12.12 8.01 8.93
N ALA A 135 12.55 6.86 8.42
CA ALA A 135 13.96 6.46 8.43
C ALA A 135 14.85 7.53 7.77
N ARG A 136 14.46 8.03 6.58
CA ARG A 136 15.16 9.12 5.90
C ARG A 136 15.19 10.40 6.72
N THR A 137 14.06 10.75 7.33
CA THR A 137 13.97 11.94 8.20
C THR A 137 14.93 11.84 9.37
N LEU A 138 14.98 10.69 10.05
CA LEU A 138 15.88 10.47 11.18
C LEU A 138 17.37 10.53 10.77
N VAL A 139 17.72 9.99 9.61
CA VAL A 139 19.08 10.08 9.06
C VAL A 139 19.43 11.54 8.74
N LEU A 140 18.52 12.32 8.14
CA LEU A 140 18.72 13.75 7.88
C LEU A 140 18.89 14.58 9.16
N LEU A 141 18.27 14.14 10.27
CA LEU A 141 18.44 14.74 11.60
C LEU A 141 19.68 14.24 12.35
N HIS A 142 20.53 13.43 11.68
CA HIS A 142 21.73 12.83 12.26
C HIS A 142 21.47 12.00 13.52
N ALA A 143 20.32 11.29 13.58
CA ALA A 143 20.00 10.42 14.68
C ALA A 143 20.87 9.16 14.65
N GLU A 144 21.47 8.80 15.77
CA GLU A 144 22.20 7.54 15.97
C GLU A 144 21.32 6.49 16.66
N SER A 145 20.35 6.96 17.44
CA SER A 145 19.40 6.14 18.17
C SER A 145 18.03 6.82 18.26
N LEU A 146 17.00 6.06 18.65
CA LEU A 146 15.62 6.54 18.70
C LEU A 146 15.29 7.10 20.10
N GLU A 147 15.62 8.38 20.30
CA GLU A 147 15.32 9.07 21.55
C GLU A 147 13.85 9.50 21.64
N PRO A 148 13.24 9.47 22.87
CA PRO A 148 11.82 9.83 23.04
C PRO A 148 11.44 11.23 22.53
N LYS A 149 12.33 12.22 22.69
CA LYS A 149 12.10 13.57 22.20
C LYS A 149 12.03 13.60 20.68
N MET A 150 13.01 12.97 20.02
CA MET A 150 13.07 12.90 18.55
C MET A 150 11.85 12.17 17.98
N VAL A 151 11.41 11.08 18.61
CA VAL A 151 10.17 10.39 18.22
C VAL A 151 8.99 11.36 18.27
N LYS A 152 8.78 12.06 19.39
CA LYS A 152 7.67 13.02 19.54
C LYS A 152 7.70 14.12 18.48
N ASP A 153 8.89 14.66 18.20
CA ASP A 153 9.06 15.76 17.24
C ASP A 153 8.83 15.30 15.79
N THR A 154 8.85 13.98 15.52
CA THR A 154 8.75 13.43 14.16
C THR A 154 7.56 12.47 13.95
N LEU A 155 6.67 12.28 14.94
CA LEU A 155 5.51 11.39 14.83
C LEU A 155 4.60 11.72 13.62
N ASN A 156 4.51 12.98 13.25
CA ASN A 156 3.72 13.45 12.11
C ASN A 156 4.22 12.92 10.74
N VAL A 157 5.42 12.38 10.68
CA VAL A 157 5.92 11.70 9.46
C VAL A 157 5.22 10.37 9.26
N ILE A 158 5.01 9.61 10.35
CA ILE A 158 4.45 8.25 10.32
C ILE A 158 2.96 8.20 10.64
N LEU A 159 2.43 9.13 11.43
CA LEU A 159 1.02 9.20 11.79
C LEU A 159 0.35 10.39 11.10
N LYS A 160 -0.83 10.16 10.52
CA LYS A 160 -1.54 11.15 9.71
C LYS A 160 -2.80 11.72 10.38
N PHE A 161 -3.23 11.12 11.49
CA PHE A 161 -4.37 11.55 12.27
C PHE A 161 -3.92 12.18 13.59
N GLN A 162 -4.46 13.35 13.91
CA GLN A 162 -4.10 14.09 15.12
C GLN A 162 -4.35 13.27 16.40
N GLU A 163 -5.45 12.53 16.45
CA GLU A 163 -5.78 11.66 17.59
C GLU A 163 -4.75 10.54 17.79
N ASP A 164 -4.27 9.93 16.71
CA ASP A 164 -3.21 8.92 16.78
C ASP A 164 -1.90 9.53 17.32
N ILE A 165 -1.56 10.74 16.86
CA ILE A 165 -0.36 11.46 17.33
C ILE A 165 -0.45 11.76 18.82
N GLU A 166 -1.60 12.23 19.31
CA GLU A 166 -1.82 12.54 20.73
C GLU A 166 -1.74 11.29 21.59
N ASN A 167 -2.42 10.21 21.18
CA ASN A 167 -2.40 8.92 21.87
C ASN A 167 -0.97 8.37 21.97
N VAL A 168 -0.28 8.28 20.83
CA VAL A 168 1.09 7.75 20.80
C VAL A 168 2.07 8.65 21.53
N SER A 169 1.93 9.99 21.47
CA SER A 169 2.80 10.93 22.22
C SER A 169 2.79 10.66 23.72
N GLY A 170 1.65 10.23 24.28
CA GLY A 170 1.55 9.83 25.69
C GLY A 170 2.34 8.56 26.00
N GLU A 171 2.46 7.65 25.06
CA GLU A 171 3.08 6.33 25.23
C GLU A 171 4.55 6.25 24.75
N VAL A 172 5.07 7.29 24.09
CA VAL A 172 6.42 7.27 23.47
C VAL A 172 7.50 6.83 24.47
N ASN A 173 7.47 7.31 25.71
CA ASN A 173 8.49 6.95 26.70
C ASN A 173 8.45 5.44 27.04
N ALA A 174 7.25 4.85 27.11
CA ALA A 174 7.10 3.41 27.36
C ALA A 174 7.54 2.59 26.16
N LEU A 175 7.15 3.01 24.95
CA LEU A 175 7.50 2.34 23.70
C LEU A 175 9.03 2.39 23.45
N THR A 176 9.66 3.54 23.62
CA THR A 176 11.12 3.68 23.46
C THR A 176 11.91 2.90 24.51
N ALA A 177 11.43 2.81 25.76
CA ALA A 177 12.05 1.99 26.79
C ALA A 177 11.98 0.48 26.48
N LYS A 178 10.96 0.02 25.78
CA LYS A 178 10.84 -1.38 25.33
C LYS A 178 11.90 -1.77 24.29
N ILE A 179 12.19 -0.87 23.36
CA ILE A 179 13.08 -1.12 22.22
C ILE A 179 14.56 -0.82 22.49
N ALA A 180 14.88 -0.15 23.61
CA ALA A 180 16.25 0.16 24.04
C ALA A 180 17.00 -1.05 24.62
N LYS A 181 16.30 -2.18 24.80
CA LYS A 181 16.87 -3.45 25.30
C LYS A 181 17.30 -4.32 24.11
#